data_3ae2c331c8d58c736333d493fc2ee4c0
#
_entry.id   3ae2c331c8d58c736333d493fc2ee4c0
#
_cell.length_a   1.000
_cell.length_b   1.000
_cell.length_c   1.000
_cell.angle_alpha   90.00
_cell.angle_beta   90.00
_cell.angle_gamma   90.00
#
_symmetry.space_group_name_H-M   'P 1'
#
loop_
_entity.id
_entity.type
_entity.pdbx_description
1 polymer ?
#
loop_
_entity_poly.entity_id
_entity_poly.type
_entity_poly.pdbx_seq_one_letter_code
_entity_poly.pdbx_strand_id
1 'polypeptide(L)'
;TWEGEGGGTIMNQNPHNLDLWQWLFGMPDKVTSFCYYGKYHDLECDDDVTAYFEYENGMTGIYTTSTAEAPGTNRLEISCDMGKIVLENDKLEFYRNEISEREFNKIATGFGVPDCWESTLTHKLTNPVSQHSVVLDNFADAIFENAPLIANGCEGINEITLANSIYMSDWLGHKTIETKSFDHEKYYEMLNDKIKNSTFKKTADVKTMDTKGTY
;
A
#
# COMPACT_ATOMS: atom_id res chain seq x y z
N THR A 1 -13.83 5.43 12.63
CA THR A 1 -14.00 6.87 12.92
C THR A 1 -12.65 7.57 13.05
N TRP A 2 -12.60 8.88 12.81
CA TRP A 2 -11.37 9.65 12.97
C TRP A 2 -10.81 9.56 14.40
N GLU A 3 -11.65 9.70 15.41
CA GLU A 3 -11.22 9.65 16.83
C GLU A 3 -10.74 8.26 17.24
N GLY A 4 -11.38 7.19 16.78
CA GLY A 4 -11.08 5.85 17.25
C GLY A 4 -9.96 5.14 16.50
N GLU A 5 -9.85 5.40 15.20
CA GLU A 5 -9.00 4.62 14.28
C GLU A 5 -8.02 5.49 13.48
N GLY A 6 -8.18 6.80 13.53
CA GLY A 6 -7.32 7.76 12.80
C GLY A 6 -7.57 7.80 11.29
N GLY A 7 -8.48 6.98 10.79
CA GLY A 7 -8.79 6.85 9.38
C GLY A 7 -9.70 5.67 9.07
N GLY A 8 -9.85 5.36 7.80
CA GLY A 8 -10.67 4.26 7.28
C GLY A 8 -9.81 3.18 6.61
N THR A 9 -10.05 2.98 5.31
CA THR A 9 -9.42 1.90 4.54
C THR A 9 -7.90 1.94 4.60
N ILE A 10 -7.29 3.12 4.50
CA ILE A 10 -5.83 3.28 4.51
C ILE A 10 -5.23 2.85 5.85
N MET A 11 -5.83 3.24 6.97
CA MET A 11 -5.25 2.98 8.31
C MET A 11 -5.67 1.65 8.90
N ASN A 12 -6.75 1.03 8.42
CA ASN A 12 -7.31 -0.18 9.02
C ASN A 12 -7.15 -1.43 8.15
N GLN A 13 -7.48 -1.32 6.85
CA GLN A 13 -7.51 -2.47 5.95
C GLN A 13 -6.21 -2.62 5.13
N ASN A 14 -5.54 -1.53 4.82
CA ASN A 14 -4.44 -1.49 3.88
C ASN A 14 -3.05 -1.06 4.43
N PRO A 15 -2.79 -1.02 5.73
CA PRO A 15 -1.43 -0.74 6.22
C PRO A 15 -0.41 -1.74 5.65
N HIS A 16 -0.79 -3.02 5.56
CA HIS A 16 0.08 -4.08 5.04
C HIS A 16 0.50 -3.85 3.59
N ASN A 17 -0.39 -3.34 2.74
CA ASN A 17 -0.08 -3.07 1.34
C ASN A 17 0.79 -1.82 1.17
N LEU A 18 0.60 -0.81 2.02
CA LEU A 18 1.47 0.37 2.05
C LEU A 18 2.86 0.03 2.59
N ASP A 19 2.92 -0.82 3.63
CA ASP A 19 4.19 -1.31 4.16
C ASP A 19 4.93 -2.15 3.12
N LEU A 20 4.23 -3.07 2.42
CA LEU A 20 4.80 -3.84 1.31
C LEU A 20 5.30 -2.91 0.18
N TRP A 21 4.58 -1.84 -0.12
CA TRP A 21 4.99 -0.86 -1.11
C TRP A 21 6.31 -0.22 -0.77
N GLN A 22 6.43 0.36 0.44
CA GLN A 22 7.65 1.03 0.87
C GLN A 22 8.82 0.05 1.06
N TRP A 23 8.53 -1.20 1.43
CA TRP A 23 9.55 -2.25 1.55
C TRP A 23 10.13 -2.65 0.19
N LEU A 24 9.31 -2.76 -0.84
CA LEU A 24 9.73 -3.13 -2.20
C LEU A 24 10.41 -1.97 -2.95
N PHE A 25 9.88 -0.76 -2.82
CA PHE A 25 10.24 0.38 -3.69
C PHE A 25 10.93 1.53 -2.93
N GLY A 26 10.98 1.45 -1.60
CA GLY A 26 11.33 2.58 -0.76
C GLY A 26 10.21 3.62 -0.64
N MET A 27 10.45 4.63 0.16
CA MET A 27 9.52 5.76 0.30
C MET A 27 9.48 6.59 -0.98
N PRO A 28 8.30 6.90 -1.53
CA PRO A 28 8.21 7.87 -2.61
C PRO A 28 8.64 9.25 -2.13
N ASP A 29 9.18 10.06 -3.02
CA ASP A 29 9.56 11.44 -2.69
C ASP A 29 8.33 12.34 -2.62
N LYS A 30 7.31 12.06 -3.45
CA LYS A 30 6.09 12.87 -3.54
C LYS A 30 4.85 11.99 -3.61
N VAL A 31 3.79 12.48 -2.97
CA VAL A 31 2.47 11.84 -2.92
C VAL A 31 1.39 12.85 -3.32
N THR A 32 0.54 12.46 -4.26
CA THR A 32 -0.70 13.18 -4.59
C THR A 32 -1.86 12.20 -4.54
N SER A 33 -2.98 12.58 -3.91
CA SER A 33 -4.06 11.62 -3.66
C SER A 33 -5.45 12.21 -3.78
N PHE A 34 -6.42 11.30 -3.88
CA PHE A 34 -7.86 11.53 -3.89
C PHE A 34 -8.50 10.52 -2.93
N CYS A 35 -9.11 11.00 -1.85
CA CYS A 35 -9.80 10.18 -0.88
C CYS A 35 -11.29 10.50 -0.90
N TYR A 36 -12.12 9.47 -0.87
CA TYR A 36 -13.56 9.61 -0.72
C TYR A 36 -13.99 9.02 0.62
N TYR A 37 -14.83 9.74 1.32
CA TYR A 37 -15.24 9.48 2.69
C TYR A 37 -16.71 9.09 2.71
N GLY A 38 -17.02 7.88 3.21
CA GLY A 38 -18.40 7.41 3.24
C GLY A 38 -19.08 7.36 1.88
N LYS A 39 -18.33 7.09 0.82
CA LYS A 39 -18.84 7.05 -0.56
C LYS A 39 -19.77 5.86 -0.76
N TYR A 40 -19.44 4.73 -0.16
CA TYR A 40 -20.14 3.47 -0.32
C TYR A 40 -20.72 2.94 1.01
N HIS A 41 -20.16 3.36 2.13
CA HIS A 41 -20.55 2.90 3.46
C HIS A 41 -20.95 4.08 4.36
N ASP A 42 -21.78 3.79 5.36
CA ASP A 42 -22.13 4.79 6.40
C ASP A 42 -20.98 4.91 7.42
N LEU A 43 -19.96 5.66 7.03
CA LEU A 43 -18.78 5.96 7.84
C LEU A 43 -18.23 7.36 7.50
N GLU A 44 -17.47 7.94 8.42
CA GLU A 44 -16.91 9.30 8.23
C GLU A 44 -15.50 9.29 7.63
N CYS A 45 -14.86 8.12 7.59
CA CYS A 45 -13.52 7.94 7.08
C CYS A 45 -13.52 7.49 5.61
N ASP A 46 -12.33 7.28 5.06
CA ASP A 46 -12.15 6.85 3.69
C ASP A 46 -12.61 5.41 3.46
N ASP A 47 -13.25 5.19 2.35
CA ASP A 47 -13.64 3.88 1.82
C ASP A 47 -13.25 3.66 0.35
N ASP A 48 -12.68 4.69 -0.28
CA ASP A 48 -12.18 4.66 -1.65
C ASP A 48 -11.03 5.65 -1.79
N VAL A 49 -9.84 5.20 -2.15
CA VAL A 49 -8.63 6.02 -2.23
C VAL A 49 -7.84 5.70 -3.49
N THR A 50 -7.35 6.75 -4.14
CA THR A 50 -6.36 6.66 -5.21
C THR A 50 -5.20 7.60 -4.89
N ALA A 51 -3.98 7.09 -4.93
CA ALA A 51 -2.77 7.87 -4.73
C ALA A 51 -1.78 7.68 -5.88
N TYR A 52 -1.08 8.75 -6.22
CA TYR A 52 0.01 8.77 -7.18
C TYR A 52 1.31 9.06 -6.46
N PHE A 53 2.32 8.24 -6.72
CA PHE A 53 3.64 8.30 -6.11
C PHE A 53 4.69 8.66 -7.16
N GLU A 54 5.61 9.56 -6.79
CA GLU A 54 6.74 9.95 -7.63
C GLU A 54 8.05 9.78 -6.86
N TYR A 55 9.07 9.34 -7.58
CA TYR A 55 10.42 9.12 -7.06
C TYR A 55 11.44 9.95 -7.83
N GLU A 56 12.50 10.42 -7.17
CA GLU A 56 13.58 11.21 -7.79
C GLU A 56 14.27 10.47 -8.96
N ASN A 57 14.29 9.13 -8.92
CA ASN A 57 14.85 8.31 -10.00
C ASN A 57 13.94 8.21 -11.24
N GLY A 58 12.79 8.88 -11.24
CA GLY A 58 11.80 8.87 -12.33
C GLY A 58 10.81 7.70 -12.27
N MET A 59 10.88 6.82 -11.28
CA MET A 59 9.85 5.81 -11.05
C MET A 59 8.56 6.50 -10.61
N THR A 60 7.43 5.94 -11.03
CA THR A 60 6.11 6.39 -10.61
C THR A 60 5.26 5.19 -10.20
N GLY A 61 4.24 5.42 -9.39
CA GLY A 61 3.31 4.39 -8.99
C GLY A 61 1.91 4.91 -8.78
N ILE A 62 0.94 4.03 -8.97
CA ILE A 62 -0.47 4.27 -8.68
C ILE A 62 -0.90 3.25 -7.62
N TYR A 63 -1.43 3.75 -6.54
CA TYR A 63 -2.00 2.94 -5.47
C TYR A 63 -3.50 3.20 -5.41
N THR A 64 -4.29 2.14 -5.48
CA THR A 64 -5.75 2.24 -5.37
C THR A 64 -6.25 1.25 -4.35
N THR A 65 -7.21 1.65 -3.53
CA THR A 65 -7.89 0.75 -2.60
C THR A 65 -9.32 1.18 -2.39
N SER A 66 -10.22 0.20 -2.30
CA SER A 66 -11.63 0.42 -1.99
C SER A 66 -12.17 -0.75 -1.19
N THR A 67 -13.03 -0.48 -0.23
CA THR A 67 -13.78 -1.51 0.51
C THR A 67 -15.11 -1.87 -0.15
N ALA A 68 -15.43 -1.29 -1.29
CA ALA A 68 -16.70 -1.50 -2.01
C ALA A 68 -16.55 -2.31 -3.31
N GLU A 69 -15.37 -2.86 -3.57
CA GLU A 69 -15.15 -3.70 -4.73
C GLU A 69 -15.54 -5.15 -4.43
N ALA A 70 -16.40 -5.72 -5.27
CA ALA A 70 -16.84 -7.11 -5.15
C ALA A 70 -17.01 -7.76 -6.54
N PRO A 71 -16.26 -8.84 -6.90
CA PRO A 71 -15.16 -9.40 -6.10
C PRO A 71 -14.00 -8.42 -5.99
N GLY A 72 -13.32 -8.44 -4.84
CA GLY A 72 -12.17 -7.58 -4.61
C GLY A 72 -10.95 -7.96 -5.44
N THR A 73 -10.13 -6.98 -5.74
CA THR A 73 -8.86 -7.15 -6.47
C THR A 73 -7.69 -6.95 -5.52
N ASN A 74 -6.79 -7.91 -5.46
CA ASN A 74 -5.48 -7.74 -4.85
C ASN A 74 -4.42 -8.03 -5.90
N ARG A 75 -3.88 -6.96 -6.50
CA ARG A 75 -2.97 -7.02 -7.65
C ARG A 75 -1.81 -6.06 -7.47
N LEU A 76 -0.60 -6.58 -7.66
CA LEU A 76 0.61 -5.79 -7.79
C LEU A 76 1.18 -6.00 -9.20
N GLU A 77 1.35 -4.93 -9.94
CA GLU A 77 1.98 -4.95 -11.26
C GLU A 77 3.19 -4.00 -11.27
N ILE A 78 4.34 -4.51 -11.69
CA ILE A 78 5.60 -3.78 -11.75
C ILE A 78 6.10 -3.82 -13.18
N SER A 79 6.09 -2.68 -13.87
CA SER A 79 6.64 -2.54 -15.21
C SER A 79 8.07 -2.00 -15.12
N CYS A 80 9.00 -2.71 -15.73
CA CYS A 80 10.42 -2.41 -15.76
C CYS A 80 10.94 -2.34 -17.20
N ASP A 81 12.14 -1.78 -17.38
CA ASP A 81 12.81 -1.71 -18.68
C ASP A 81 13.08 -3.10 -19.30
N MET A 82 13.33 -4.09 -18.44
CA MET A 82 13.61 -5.47 -18.85
C MET A 82 12.41 -6.40 -18.78
N GLY A 83 11.18 -5.88 -18.61
CA GLY A 83 9.98 -6.70 -18.56
C GLY A 83 8.97 -6.28 -17.49
N LYS A 84 8.19 -7.23 -17.02
CA LYS A 84 7.07 -6.99 -16.11
C LYS A 84 6.90 -8.13 -15.11
N ILE A 85 6.47 -7.79 -13.90
CA ILE A 85 6.04 -8.75 -12.88
C ILE A 85 4.58 -8.45 -12.53
N VAL A 86 3.74 -9.47 -12.45
CA VAL A 86 2.36 -9.36 -11.98
C VAL A 86 2.14 -10.38 -10.89
N LEU A 87 1.68 -9.94 -9.73
CA LEU A 87 1.23 -10.78 -8.64
C LEU A 87 -0.27 -10.59 -8.47
N GLU A 88 -1.02 -11.65 -8.67
CA GLU A 88 -2.48 -11.67 -8.53
C GLU A 88 -2.98 -13.10 -8.30
N ASN A 89 -3.94 -13.29 -7.39
CA ASN A 89 -4.56 -14.59 -7.13
C ASN A 89 -3.54 -15.71 -6.82
N ASP A 90 -2.56 -15.44 -5.97
CA ASP A 90 -1.47 -16.35 -5.60
C ASP A 90 -0.60 -16.83 -6.78
N LYS A 91 -0.66 -16.14 -7.90
CA LYS A 91 0.17 -16.38 -9.07
C LYS A 91 1.12 -15.21 -9.26
N LEU A 92 2.38 -15.55 -9.53
CA LEU A 92 3.38 -14.60 -9.96
C LEU A 92 3.66 -14.87 -11.44
N GLU A 93 3.32 -13.91 -12.28
CA GLU A 93 3.65 -13.91 -13.70
C GLU A 93 4.90 -13.04 -13.89
N PHE A 94 5.89 -13.61 -14.54
CA PHE A 94 7.15 -12.96 -14.81
C PHE A 94 7.40 -12.92 -16.31
N TYR A 95 7.51 -11.72 -16.85
CA TYR A 95 7.82 -11.43 -18.24
C TYR A 95 9.21 -10.81 -18.32
N ARG A 96 10.13 -11.46 -19.03
CA ARG A 96 11.50 -10.97 -19.21
C ARG A 96 11.78 -10.72 -20.69
N ASN A 97 12.04 -9.45 -21.04
CA ASN A 97 12.46 -9.07 -22.37
C ASN A 97 13.87 -9.60 -22.68
N GLU A 98 14.14 -9.98 -23.93
CA GLU A 98 15.49 -10.37 -24.38
C GLU A 98 16.45 -9.18 -24.39
N ILE A 99 15.95 -8.00 -24.77
CA ILE A 99 16.63 -6.72 -24.68
C ILE A 99 15.74 -5.71 -23.95
N SER A 100 16.32 -4.64 -23.43
CA SER A 100 15.54 -3.62 -22.74
C SER A 100 14.59 -2.90 -23.70
N GLU A 101 13.44 -2.44 -23.18
CA GLU A 101 12.49 -1.63 -23.94
C GLU A 101 13.17 -0.40 -24.58
N ARG A 102 14.08 0.24 -23.84
CA ARG A 102 14.83 1.42 -24.32
C ARG A 102 15.80 1.09 -25.45
N GLU A 103 16.40 -0.09 -25.44
CA GLU A 103 17.27 -0.56 -26.54
C GLU A 103 16.44 -0.94 -27.76
N PHE A 104 15.34 -1.65 -27.54
CA PHE A 104 14.40 -1.99 -28.60
C PHE A 104 13.92 -0.75 -29.36
N ASN A 105 13.50 0.28 -28.63
CA ASN A 105 12.99 1.52 -29.23
C ASN A 105 14.04 2.28 -30.07
N LYS A 106 15.35 2.04 -29.86
CA LYS A 106 16.40 2.64 -30.70
C LYS A 106 16.59 1.95 -32.03
N ILE A 107 16.24 0.67 -32.10
CA ILE A 107 16.47 -0.17 -33.29
C ILE A 107 15.19 -0.51 -34.06
N ALA A 108 14.03 -0.40 -33.40
CA ALA A 108 12.74 -0.69 -34.02
C ALA A 108 12.42 0.27 -35.16
N THR A 109 12.00 -0.27 -36.29
CA THR A 109 11.62 0.51 -37.48
C THR A 109 10.10 0.65 -37.63
N GLY A 110 9.33 0.16 -36.66
CA GLY A 110 7.86 0.16 -36.67
C GLY A 110 7.29 -0.07 -35.27
N PHE A 111 5.98 -0.29 -35.21
CA PHE A 111 5.32 -0.64 -33.96
C PHE A 111 5.60 -2.10 -33.62
N GLY A 112 6.17 -2.35 -32.47
CA GLY A 112 6.49 -3.69 -31.99
C GLY A 112 6.89 -3.66 -30.51
N VAL A 113 7.19 -4.85 -29.99
CA VAL A 113 7.70 -5.06 -28.63
C VAL A 113 8.90 -6.00 -28.72
N PRO A 114 9.83 -5.96 -27.75
CA PRO A 114 10.92 -6.94 -27.68
C PRO A 114 10.37 -8.36 -27.51
N ASP A 115 11.10 -9.34 -28.00
CA ASP A 115 10.81 -10.74 -27.70
C ASP A 115 10.92 -10.95 -26.17
N CYS A 116 10.00 -11.77 -25.63
CA CYS A 116 9.81 -11.89 -24.20
C CYS A 116 9.70 -13.36 -23.77
N TRP A 117 10.36 -13.70 -22.68
CA TRP A 117 10.16 -14.96 -21.96
C TRP A 117 9.06 -14.77 -20.93
N GLU A 118 8.12 -15.72 -20.89
CA GLU A 118 7.03 -15.74 -19.93
C GLU A 118 7.16 -16.94 -18.99
N SER A 119 6.96 -16.73 -17.72
CA SER A 119 6.89 -17.76 -16.69
C SER A 119 5.79 -17.46 -15.70
N THR A 120 5.02 -18.48 -15.33
CA THR A 120 4.03 -18.41 -14.27
C THR A 120 4.46 -19.29 -13.11
N LEU A 121 4.57 -18.71 -11.92
CA LEU A 121 4.91 -19.41 -10.69
C LEU A 121 3.68 -19.43 -9.78
N THR A 122 3.38 -20.59 -9.23
CA THR A 122 2.37 -20.77 -8.19
C THR A 122 3.01 -21.42 -6.99
N HIS A 123 2.92 -20.77 -5.83
CA HIS A 123 3.47 -21.29 -4.59
C HIS A 123 2.34 -21.91 -3.75
N LYS A 124 2.52 -23.17 -3.36
CA LYS A 124 1.62 -23.86 -2.41
C LYS A 124 2.38 -24.13 -1.13
N LEU A 125 1.92 -23.55 -0.05
CA LEU A 125 2.40 -23.88 1.29
C LEU A 125 1.90 -25.29 1.67
N THR A 126 2.79 -26.26 1.80
CA THR A 126 2.46 -27.61 2.25
C THR A 126 2.31 -27.71 3.76
N ASN A 127 3.04 -26.85 4.49
CA ASN A 127 2.94 -26.70 5.94
C ASN A 127 2.83 -25.20 6.25
N PRO A 128 1.61 -24.63 6.27
CA PRO A 128 1.45 -23.22 6.56
C PRO A 128 1.84 -22.96 8.02
N VAL A 129 2.96 -22.28 8.20
CA VAL A 129 3.33 -21.70 9.50
C VAL A 129 2.64 -20.35 9.58
N SER A 130 2.07 -20.01 10.72
CA SER A 130 1.52 -18.68 10.92
C SER A 130 2.61 -17.63 10.70
N GLN A 131 2.37 -16.69 9.81
CA GLN A 131 3.29 -15.58 9.54
C GLN A 131 3.63 -14.80 10.81
N HIS A 132 2.65 -14.64 11.72
CA HIS A 132 2.84 -14.01 13.01
C HIS A 132 3.79 -14.80 13.92
N SER A 133 3.78 -16.15 13.89
CA SER A 133 4.70 -16.93 14.70
C SER A 133 6.15 -16.76 14.24
N VAL A 134 6.39 -16.64 12.95
CA VAL A 134 7.75 -16.37 12.41
C VAL A 134 8.30 -15.04 12.94
N VAL A 135 7.48 -14.00 12.99
CA VAL A 135 7.90 -12.69 13.53
C VAL A 135 8.16 -12.78 15.03
N LEU A 136 7.30 -13.49 15.79
CA LEU A 136 7.47 -13.67 17.23
C LEU A 136 8.71 -14.51 17.56
N ASP A 137 8.95 -15.59 16.83
CA ASP A 137 10.14 -16.41 16.99
C ASP A 137 11.42 -15.61 16.71
N ASN A 138 11.43 -14.85 15.61
CA ASN A 138 12.58 -13.97 15.31
C ASN A 138 12.77 -12.88 16.38
N PHE A 139 11.71 -12.35 16.95
CA PHE A 139 11.82 -11.39 18.06
C PHE A 139 12.43 -12.03 19.32
N ALA A 140 12.05 -13.26 19.62
CA ALA A 140 12.67 -14.05 20.70
C ALA A 140 14.16 -14.31 20.43
N ASP A 141 14.51 -14.73 19.22
CA ASP A 141 15.89 -14.95 18.80
C ASP A 141 16.73 -13.67 18.88
N ALA A 142 16.14 -12.53 18.53
CA ALA A 142 16.81 -11.23 18.66
C ALA A 142 17.13 -10.89 20.13
N ILE A 143 16.25 -11.26 21.07
CA ILE A 143 16.46 -11.03 22.51
C ILE A 143 17.51 -12.00 23.08
N PHE A 144 17.42 -13.29 22.76
CA PHE A 144 18.22 -14.34 23.40
C PHE A 144 19.54 -14.62 22.69
N GLU A 145 19.59 -14.42 21.37
CA GLU A 145 20.71 -14.82 20.52
C GLU A 145 21.34 -13.64 19.75
N ASN A 146 20.83 -12.42 19.93
CA ASN A 146 21.21 -11.23 19.15
C ASN A 146 21.03 -11.42 17.63
N ALA A 147 20.04 -12.21 17.21
CA ALA A 147 19.69 -12.34 15.81
C ALA A 147 19.18 -11.00 15.23
N PRO A 148 19.43 -10.71 13.95
CA PRO A 148 18.87 -9.52 13.33
C PRO A 148 17.34 -9.62 13.27
N LEU A 149 16.66 -8.49 13.53
CA LEU A 149 15.22 -8.41 13.36
C LEU A 149 14.83 -8.47 11.88
N ILE A 150 13.82 -9.26 11.54
CA ILE A 150 13.21 -9.29 10.20
C ILE A 150 12.53 -7.96 9.90
N ALA A 151 11.86 -7.40 10.92
CA ALA A 151 11.17 -6.11 10.84
C ALA A 151 11.55 -5.28 12.07
N ASN A 152 12.27 -4.19 11.84
CA ASN A 152 12.62 -3.26 12.91
C ASN A 152 11.42 -2.33 13.17
N GLY A 153 10.99 -2.18 14.43
CA GLY A 153 9.88 -1.32 14.79
C GLY A 153 10.03 0.14 14.33
N CYS A 154 11.27 0.62 14.15
CA CYS A 154 11.52 1.95 13.62
C CYS A 154 11.11 2.10 12.14
N GLU A 155 11.00 1.02 11.37
CA GLU A 155 10.59 1.06 9.96
C GLU A 155 9.09 1.35 9.81
N GLY A 156 8.29 1.05 10.83
CA GLY A 156 6.85 1.33 10.82
C GLY A 156 6.50 2.80 10.63
N ILE A 157 7.44 3.73 10.92
CA ILE A 157 7.23 5.15 10.65
C ILE A 157 7.05 5.44 9.15
N ASN A 158 7.63 4.63 8.27
CA ASN A 158 7.56 4.83 6.83
C ASN A 158 6.13 4.61 6.32
N GLU A 159 5.51 3.50 6.71
CA GLU A 159 4.11 3.21 6.35
C GLU A 159 3.18 4.30 6.85
N ILE A 160 3.30 4.67 8.14
CA ILE A 160 2.47 5.73 8.75
C ILE A 160 2.69 7.08 8.04
N THR A 161 3.93 7.43 7.71
CA THR A 161 4.21 8.66 6.97
C THR A 161 3.58 8.64 5.57
N LEU A 162 3.61 7.49 4.90
CA LEU A 162 3.00 7.33 3.59
C LEU A 162 1.46 7.47 3.67
N ALA A 163 0.82 6.78 4.62
CA ALA A 163 -0.61 6.88 4.89
C ALA A 163 -1.03 8.32 5.21
N ASN A 164 -0.30 8.98 6.11
CA ASN A 164 -0.56 10.36 6.50
C ASN A 164 -0.34 11.34 5.34
N SER A 165 0.63 11.07 4.45
CA SER A 165 0.86 11.88 3.25
C SER A 165 -0.30 11.77 2.27
N ILE A 166 -0.92 10.60 2.15
CA ILE A 166 -2.12 10.39 1.35
C ILE A 166 -3.25 11.26 1.90
N TYR A 167 -3.57 11.18 3.19
CA TYR A 167 -4.61 12.03 3.78
C TYR A 167 -4.31 13.51 3.66
N MET A 168 -3.09 13.93 3.98
CA MET A 168 -2.71 15.34 3.96
C MET A 168 -2.80 15.93 2.55
N SER A 169 -2.43 15.17 1.52
CA SER A 169 -2.60 15.57 0.13
C SER A 169 -4.05 15.88 -0.20
N ASP A 170 -4.95 14.96 0.11
CA ASP A 170 -6.38 15.13 -0.13
C ASP A 170 -6.97 16.31 0.66
N TRP A 171 -6.68 16.40 1.95
CA TRP A 171 -7.20 17.48 2.82
C TRP A 171 -6.71 18.87 2.42
N LEU A 172 -5.58 18.96 1.72
CA LEU A 172 -5.05 20.21 1.18
C LEU A 172 -5.50 20.47 -0.27
N GLY A 173 -6.57 19.80 -0.73
CA GLY A 173 -7.10 19.96 -2.08
C GLY A 173 -6.22 19.31 -3.15
N HIS A 174 -5.76 18.09 -2.87
CA HIS A 174 -4.91 17.27 -3.74
C HIS A 174 -3.52 17.86 -4.00
N LYS A 175 -3.02 18.59 -3.02
CA LYS A 175 -1.68 19.17 -3.09
C LYS A 175 -0.64 18.06 -2.96
N THR A 176 0.38 18.10 -3.80
CA THR A 176 1.53 17.20 -3.68
C THR A 176 2.25 17.39 -2.35
N ILE A 177 2.48 16.31 -1.63
CA ILE A 177 3.19 16.25 -0.35
C ILE A 177 4.56 15.64 -0.57
N GLU A 178 5.60 16.28 -0.05
CA GLU A 178 6.96 15.74 -0.02
C GLU A 178 7.16 14.93 1.26
N THR A 179 7.45 13.64 1.11
CA THR A 179 7.52 12.70 2.24
C THR A 179 8.76 12.90 3.10
N LYS A 180 9.91 13.27 2.49
CA LYS A 180 11.16 13.54 3.20
C LYS A 180 11.06 14.71 4.19
N SER A 181 10.16 15.64 3.93
CA SER A 181 9.92 16.83 4.76
C SER A 181 8.48 16.85 5.30
N PHE A 182 7.94 15.67 5.57
CA PHE A 182 6.55 15.55 6.04
C PHE A 182 6.36 16.26 7.37
N ASP A 183 5.37 17.13 7.43
CA ASP A 183 5.02 17.93 8.60
C ASP A 183 4.01 17.17 9.47
N HIS A 184 4.54 16.37 10.41
CA HIS A 184 3.75 15.56 11.34
C HIS A 184 2.88 16.42 12.27
N GLU A 185 3.35 17.60 12.69
CA GLU A 185 2.60 18.49 13.57
C GLU A 185 1.36 19.04 12.85
N LYS A 186 1.56 19.53 11.64
CA LYS A 186 0.46 20.01 10.81
C LYS A 186 -0.56 18.91 10.50
N TYR A 187 -0.10 17.71 10.18
CA TYR A 187 -1.00 16.57 9.99
C TYR A 187 -1.85 16.32 11.24
N TYR A 188 -1.21 16.29 12.41
CA TYR A 188 -1.88 16.08 13.69
C TYR A 188 -2.92 17.17 13.99
N GLU A 189 -2.61 18.44 13.70
CA GLU A 189 -3.57 19.54 13.81
C GLU A 189 -4.80 19.32 12.91
N MET A 190 -4.58 18.96 11.66
CA MET A 190 -5.65 18.70 10.69
C MET A 190 -6.52 17.50 11.10
N LEU A 191 -5.92 16.42 11.59
CA LEU A 191 -6.64 15.26 12.13
C LEU A 191 -7.50 15.66 13.35
N ASN A 192 -6.93 16.42 14.29
CA ASN A 192 -7.68 16.91 15.43
C ASN A 192 -8.86 17.81 15.04
N ASP A 193 -8.72 18.63 14.01
CA ASP A 193 -9.81 19.43 13.49
C ASP A 193 -10.92 18.55 12.89
N LYS A 194 -10.58 17.49 12.20
CA LYS A 194 -11.58 16.51 11.72
C LYS A 194 -12.30 15.82 12.88
N ILE A 195 -11.57 15.40 13.91
CA ILE A 195 -12.14 14.78 15.12
C ILE A 195 -13.11 15.74 15.81
N LYS A 196 -12.70 16.99 16.04
CA LYS A 196 -13.54 18.02 16.71
C LYS A 196 -14.80 18.37 15.92
N ASN A 197 -14.70 18.39 14.59
CA ASN A 197 -15.82 18.75 13.72
C ASN A 197 -16.66 17.55 13.29
N SER A 198 -16.30 16.33 13.72
CA SER A 198 -17.07 15.13 13.42
C SER A 198 -18.46 15.21 14.02
N THR A 199 -19.46 15.00 13.18
CA THR A 199 -20.86 14.84 13.59
C THR A 199 -21.31 13.39 13.54
N PHE A 200 -20.41 12.50 13.16
CA PHE A 200 -20.70 11.07 13.02
C PHE A 200 -20.95 10.45 14.40
N LYS A 201 -22.11 9.81 14.54
CA LYS A 201 -22.46 9.07 15.75
C LYS A 201 -22.41 7.58 15.44
N LYS A 202 -21.45 6.88 16.02
CA LYS A 202 -21.40 5.42 15.95
C LYS A 202 -22.71 4.89 16.56
N THR A 203 -23.56 4.27 15.74
CA THR A 203 -24.75 3.60 16.25
C THR A 203 -24.32 2.40 17.11
N ALA A 204 -24.88 2.28 18.30
CA ALA A 204 -24.51 1.27 19.29
C ALA A 204 -24.89 -0.17 18.93
N ASP A 205 -25.43 -0.43 17.76
CA ASP A 205 -25.71 -1.76 17.25
C ASP A 205 -24.40 -2.45 16.82
N VAL A 206 -23.70 -2.98 17.81
CA VAL A 206 -22.60 -3.92 17.60
C VAL A 206 -23.17 -5.19 16.98
N LYS A 207 -23.24 -5.25 15.66
CA LYS A 207 -23.36 -6.52 14.97
C LYS A 207 -22.06 -7.28 15.20
N THR A 208 -22.11 -8.36 15.99
CA THR A 208 -21.00 -9.31 16.04
C THR A 208 -20.81 -9.88 14.63
N MET A 209 -19.78 -9.44 13.95
CA MET A 209 -19.40 -10.01 12.66
C MET A 209 -18.82 -11.41 12.90
N ASP A 210 -19.29 -12.37 12.14
CA ASP A 210 -18.62 -13.67 12.04
C ASP A 210 -17.31 -13.45 11.28
N THR A 211 -16.20 -13.57 11.98
CA THR A 211 -14.85 -13.40 11.40
C THR A 211 -14.35 -14.63 10.64
N LYS A 212 -15.21 -15.65 10.42
CA LYS A 212 -14.84 -16.80 9.60
C LYS A 212 -14.62 -16.37 8.15
N GLY A 213 -13.40 -16.47 7.70
CA GLY A 213 -13.00 -16.16 6.32
C GLY A 213 -12.34 -14.81 6.11
N THR A 214 -11.95 -14.13 7.18
CA THR A 214 -11.20 -12.87 7.10
C THR A 214 -9.67 -13.03 7.05
N TYR A 215 -9.14 -14.24 6.78
CA TYR A 215 -7.71 -14.44 6.45
C TYR A 215 -7.54 -15.78 5.73
#